data_6fbb63f278b184caa222216346a737aa
#
_entry.id   6fbb63f278b184caa222216346a737aa
#
_cell.length_a   1.000
_cell.length_b   1.000
_cell.length_c   1.000
_cell.angle_alpha   90.00
_cell.angle_beta   90.00
_cell.angle_gamma   90.00
#
_symmetry.space_group_name_H-M   'P 1'
#
loop_
_entity.id
_entity.type
_entity.pdbx_description
1 polymer ?
#
loop_
_entity_poly.entity_id
_entity_poly.type
_entity_poly.pdbx_seq_one_letter_code
_entity_poly.pdbx_strand_id
1 'polypeptide(L)'
;EVSPEAVEAGKGELDSALEREIARFGLTKSEKRAIQSRITWVTHFDCASDSDLALEAVQEDFGLKRQILRELDRRMPHDHPIVINTSTLSITELAAQNTRPDRIVGMHFLYPVTTTRVVEVVRGQLTTDEVYGRAIEFARLLGKVPIKVFEMPGFVTTRVVLPLINEAIHVVMEGVADAAEVDLALKLGYDFTSGPLEWADRTGLDRVLNWLQHLYQESGEPRFRPCPLLKRLVRAGLLGAKTGRGFFSYDEGRHRTDRLPDDRPRMA
;
A
#
# COMPACT_ATOMS: atom_id res chain seq x y z
N GLU A 1 -10.96 15.17 0.02
CA GLU A 1 -9.67 15.56 0.63
C GLU A 1 -9.88 16.33 1.94
N VAL A 2 -8.84 16.41 2.79
CA VAL A 2 -8.97 17.02 4.14
C VAL A 2 -8.81 18.55 4.13
N SER A 3 -8.24 19.12 3.08
CA SER A 3 -8.05 20.57 2.92
C SER A 3 -7.98 21.00 1.45
N PRO A 4 -8.15 22.31 1.15
CA PRO A 4 -7.95 22.84 -0.22
C PRO A 4 -6.55 22.57 -0.75
N GLU A 5 -5.51 22.63 0.08
CA GLU A 5 -4.12 22.34 -0.30
C GLU A 5 -3.96 20.86 -0.68
N ALA A 6 -4.61 19.94 0.06
CA ALA A 6 -4.62 18.53 -0.26
C ALA A 6 -5.36 18.25 -1.59
N VAL A 7 -6.42 19.00 -1.88
CA VAL A 7 -7.11 18.94 -3.19
C VAL A 7 -6.17 19.32 -4.33
N GLU A 8 -5.45 20.42 -4.22
CA GLU A 8 -4.52 20.86 -5.27
C GLU A 8 -3.34 19.87 -5.42
N ALA A 9 -2.81 19.34 -4.34
CA ALA A 9 -1.78 18.30 -4.38
C ALA A 9 -2.31 17.05 -5.09
N GLY A 10 -3.50 16.56 -4.73
CA GLY A 10 -4.12 15.40 -5.35
C GLY A 10 -4.42 15.57 -6.84
N LYS A 11 -4.87 16.77 -7.25
CA LYS A 11 -5.03 17.12 -8.68
C LYS A 11 -3.69 17.03 -9.42
N GLY A 12 -2.62 17.58 -8.84
CA GLY A 12 -1.27 17.53 -9.43
C GLY A 12 -0.73 16.11 -9.56
N GLU A 13 -0.95 15.27 -8.56
CA GLU A 13 -0.55 13.86 -8.60
C GLU A 13 -1.33 13.07 -9.66
N LEU A 14 -2.66 13.27 -9.73
CA LEU A 14 -3.49 12.64 -10.75
C LEU A 14 -3.07 13.08 -12.15
N ASP A 15 -2.87 14.39 -12.36
CA ASP A 15 -2.45 14.93 -13.66
C ASP A 15 -1.11 14.33 -14.09
N SER A 16 -0.13 14.28 -13.19
CA SER A 16 1.18 13.67 -13.43
C SER A 16 1.09 12.16 -13.73
N ALA A 17 0.17 11.44 -13.08
CA ALA A 17 -0.06 10.03 -13.34
C ALA A 17 -0.65 9.81 -14.75
N LEU A 18 -1.65 10.61 -15.13
CA LEU A 18 -2.28 10.54 -16.45
C LEU A 18 -1.32 10.95 -17.58
N GLU A 19 -0.44 11.94 -17.36
CA GLU A 19 0.60 12.30 -18.33
C GLU A 19 1.62 11.17 -18.53
N ARG A 20 2.00 10.44 -17.48
CA ARG A 20 2.87 9.26 -17.61
C ARG A 20 2.21 8.16 -18.45
N GLU A 21 0.90 7.96 -18.31
CA GLU A 21 0.17 6.97 -19.12
C GLU A 21 0.06 7.42 -20.59
N ILE A 22 -0.12 8.72 -20.85
CA ILE A 22 -0.08 9.27 -22.23
C ILE A 22 1.31 9.03 -22.84
N ALA A 23 2.40 9.30 -22.10
CA ALA A 23 3.76 9.10 -22.57
C ALA A 23 4.08 7.64 -22.90
N ARG A 24 3.37 6.68 -22.29
CA ARG A 24 3.48 5.24 -22.54
C ARG A 24 2.52 4.73 -23.63
N PHE A 25 1.80 5.63 -24.29
CA PHE A 25 0.73 5.30 -25.26
C PHE A 25 -0.42 4.48 -24.69
N GLY A 26 -0.57 4.45 -23.36
CA GLY A 26 -1.68 3.77 -22.68
C GLY A 26 -2.96 4.62 -22.60
N LEU A 27 -2.87 5.92 -22.87
CA LEU A 27 -3.99 6.87 -22.78
C LEU A 27 -3.83 7.99 -23.79
N THR A 28 -4.96 8.50 -24.33
CA THR A 28 -5.00 9.70 -25.18
C THR A 28 -5.31 10.96 -24.36
N LYS A 29 -5.01 12.14 -24.90
CA LYS A 29 -5.37 13.42 -24.28
C LYS A 29 -6.90 13.60 -24.12
N SER A 30 -7.69 13.00 -25.01
CA SER A 30 -9.16 13.02 -24.94
C SER A 30 -9.66 12.20 -23.77
N GLU A 31 -9.12 10.99 -23.59
CA GLU A 31 -9.46 10.10 -22.46
C GLU A 31 -9.02 10.72 -21.12
N LYS A 32 -7.85 11.37 -21.05
CA LYS A 32 -7.42 12.14 -19.87
C LYS A 32 -8.49 13.15 -19.47
N ARG A 33 -8.95 13.97 -20.44
CA ARG A 33 -10.00 14.98 -20.19
C ARG A 33 -11.31 14.33 -19.72
N ALA A 34 -11.71 13.22 -20.35
CA ALA A 34 -12.91 12.48 -19.97
C ALA A 34 -12.82 11.87 -18.57
N ILE A 35 -11.64 11.42 -18.13
CA ILE A 35 -11.41 10.97 -16.76
C ILE A 35 -11.54 12.13 -15.77
N GLN A 36 -10.83 13.23 -16.03
CA GLN A 36 -10.84 14.41 -15.16
C GLN A 36 -12.24 15.03 -15.00
N SER A 37 -13.05 15.04 -16.07
CA SER A 37 -14.42 15.60 -16.01
C SER A 37 -15.39 14.80 -15.15
N ARG A 38 -15.08 13.56 -14.81
CA ARG A 38 -15.90 12.70 -13.93
C ARG A 38 -15.50 12.80 -12.45
N ILE A 39 -14.48 13.58 -12.12
CA ILE A 39 -13.97 13.70 -10.76
C ILE A 39 -14.41 15.04 -10.18
N THR A 40 -15.17 15.00 -9.10
CA THR A 40 -15.53 16.18 -8.31
C THR A 40 -14.67 16.22 -7.06
N TRP A 41 -13.93 17.30 -6.88
CA TRP A 41 -13.04 17.51 -5.74
C TRP A 41 -13.76 18.30 -4.67
N VAL A 42 -13.81 17.74 -3.46
CA VAL A 42 -14.50 18.34 -2.31
C VAL A 42 -13.67 18.22 -1.04
N THR A 43 -13.93 19.12 -0.08
CA THR A 43 -13.30 19.11 1.25
C THR A 43 -14.31 18.82 2.37
N HIS A 44 -15.51 18.39 2.01
CA HIS A 44 -16.60 18.06 2.92
C HIS A 44 -17.26 16.71 2.57
N PHE A 45 -18.02 16.14 3.49
CA PHE A 45 -18.61 14.80 3.35
C PHE A 45 -20.06 14.80 2.83
N ASP A 46 -20.62 15.96 2.46
CA ASP A 46 -22.05 16.04 2.09
C ASP A 46 -22.41 15.19 0.87
N CYS A 47 -21.46 15.06 -0.08
CA CYS A 47 -21.62 14.17 -1.25
C CYS A 47 -21.69 12.68 -0.91
N ALA A 48 -21.37 12.29 0.32
CA ALA A 48 -21.43 10.89 0.73
C ALA A 48 -22.88 10.36 0.81
N SER A 49 -23.88 11.23 0.96
CA SER A 49 -25.29 10.85 1.01
C SER A 49 -25.81 10.21 -0.29
N ASP A 50 -25.19 10.53 -1.42
CA ASP A 50 -25.59 10.06 -2.75
C ASP A 50 -24.60 9.04 -3.34
N SER A 51 -23.68 8.52 -2.51
CA SER A 51 -22.62 7.63 -2.96
C SER A 51 -23.01 6.16 -2.76
N ASP A 52 -22.76 5.32 -3.77
CA ASP A 52 -22.97 3.87 -3.72
C ASP A 52 -21.91 3.14 -2.88
N LEU A 53 -20.73 3.76 -2.71
CA LEU A 53 -19.60 3.24 -1.96
C LEU A 53 -18.70 4.40 -1.52
N ALA A 54 -18.18 4.34 -0.31
CA ALA A 54 -17.08 5.20 0.13
C ALA A 54 -15.79 4.39 0.25
N LEU A 55 -14.67 4.96 -0.23
CA LEU A 55 -13.35 4.39 -0.05
C LEU A 55 -12.46 5.38 0.71
N GLU A 56 -12.10 5.02 1.93
CA GLU A 56 -11.18 5.78 2.77
C GLU A 56 -9.74 5.37 2.43
N ALA A 57 -8.89 6.35 2.11
CA ALA A 57 -7.50 6.13 1.72
C ALA A 57 -6.56 7.21 2.27
N VAL A 58 -6.86 7.73 3.46
CA VAL A 58 -5.96 8.68 4.15
C VAL A 58 -4.73 7.98 4.73
N GLN A 59 -3.85 8.75 5.36
CA GLN A 59 -2.64 8.23 6.01
C GLN A 59 -2.98 7.08 6.97
N GLU A 60 -2.02 6.16 7.14
CA GLU A 60 -2.15 4.99 8.00
C GLU A 60 -2.06 5.40 9.48
N ASP A 61 -3.11 6.07 9.94
CA ASP A 61 -3.30 6.56 11.31
C ASP A 61 -4.69 6.14 11.81
N PHE A 62 -4.73 5.38 12.90
CA PHE A 62 -5.96 4.84 13.47
C PHE A 62 -6.94 5.94 13.88
N GLY A 63 -6.44 7.00 14.51
CA GLY A 63 -7.28 8.12 15.00
C GLY A 63 -7.95 8.88 13.86
N LEU A 64 -7.18 9.18 12.82
CA LEU A 64 -7.67 9.87 11.63
C LEU A 64 -8.69 9.01 10.86
N LYS A 65 -8.39 7.73 10.60
CA LYS A 65 -9.32 6.81 9.93
C LYS A 65 -10.62 6.67 10.72
N ARG A 66 -10.53 6.50 12.04
CA ARG A 66 -11.71 6.44 12.91
C ARG A 66 -12.58 7.70 12.80
N GLN A 67 -11.98 8.89 12.77
CA GLN A 67 -12.73 10.13 12.63
C GLN A 67 -13.47 10.18 11.28
N ILE A 68 -12.81 9.86 10.20
CA ILE A 68 -13.39 9.86 8.84
C ILE A 68 -14.52 8.83 8.74
N LEU A 69 -14.30 7.63 9.25
CA LEU A 69 -15.32 6.58 9.24
C LEU A 69 -16.59 6.99 9.96
N ARG A 70 -16.48 7.66 11.11
CA ARG A 70 -17.65 8.19 11.82
C ARG A 70 -18.41 9.24 11.02
N GLU A 71 -17.71 10.08 10.25
CA GLU A 71 -18.35 11.07 9.39
C GLU A 71 -19.04 10.41 8.21
N LEU A 72 -18.41 9.39 7.59
CA LEU A 72 -19.03 8.59 6.54
C LEU A 72 -20.23 7.78 7.05
N ASP A 73 -20.11 7.16 8.22
CA ASP A 73 -21.18 6.35 8.84
C ASP A 73 -22.45 7.15 9.09
N ARG A 74 -22.34 8.44 9.42
CA ARG A 74 -23.49 9.34 9.64
C ARG A 74 -24.18 9.78 8.35
N ARG A 75 -23.44 9.83 7.22
CA ARG A 75 -23.92 10.45 5.98
C ARG A 75 -24.25 9.45 4.88
N MET A 76 -23.49 8.36 4.82
CA MET A 76 -23.71 7.33 3.81
C MET A 76 -25.06 6.63 3.98
N PRO A 77 -25.76 6.28 2.89
CA PRO A 77 -26.94 5.44 2.96
C PRO A 77 -26.65 4.14 3.72
N HIS A 78 -27.65 3.64 4.46
CA HIS A 78 -27.48 2.56 5.43
C HIS A 78 -26.97 1.25 4.81
N ASP A 79 -27.31 0.98 3.56
CA ASP A 79 -27.02 -0.29 2.87
C ASP A 79 -25.74 -0.23 2.00
N HIS A 80 -25.03 0.91 2.01
CA HIS A 80 -23.87 1.10 1.16
C HIS A 80 -22.56 0.84 1.92
N PRO A 81 -21.58 0.11 1.28
CA PRO A 81 -20.35 -0.26 1.93
C PRO A 81 -19.42 0.92 2.14
N ILE A 82 -18.70 0.88 3.25
CA ILE A 82 -17.56 1.75 3.53
C ILE A 82 -16.29 0.88 3.49
N VAL A 83 -15.42 1.20 2.56
CA VAL A 83 -14.15 0.50 2.33
C VAL A 83 -13.04 1.24 3.03
N ILE A 84 -12.20 0.53 3.78
CA ILE A 84 -10.99 1.05 4.42
C ILE A 84 -9.78 0.55 3.64
N ASN A 85 -8.96 1.48 3.11
CA ASN A 85 -7.66 1.12 2.56
C ASN A 85 -6.61 1.16 3.67
N THR A 86 -6.10 0.00 4.05
CA THR A 86 -5.08 -0.16 5.09
C THR A 86 -4.19 -1.35 4.78
N SER A 87 -2.93 -1.28 5.26
CA SER A 87 -1.96 -2.38 5.16
C SER A 87 -1.86 -3.19 6.44
N THR A 88 -2.19 -2.59 7.60
CA THR A 88 -1.88 -3.18 8.90
C THR A 88 -2.94 -2.96 9.96
N LEU A 89 -3.77 -1.93 9.86
CA LEU A 89 -4.77 -1.61 10.89
C LEU A 89 -5.94 -2.59 10.88
N SER A 90 -6.50 -2.85 12.05
CA SER A 90 -7.64 -3.74 12.23
C SER A 90 -8.93 -3.13 11.66
N ILE A 91 -9.52 -3.82 10.69
CA ILE A 91 -10.83 -3.49 10.12
C ILE A 91 -11.91 -3.65 11.19
N THR A 92 -11.84 -4.73 11.97
CA THR A 92 -12.80 -5.01 13.05
C THR A 92 -12.77 -3.92 14.11
N GLU A 93 -11.60 -3.49 14.55
CA GLU A 93 -11.46 -2.45 15.58
C GLU A 93 -11.98 -1.09 15.07
N LEU A 94 -11.64 -0.72 13.84
CA LEU A 94 -12.14 0.49 13.19
C LEU A 94 -13.65 0.43 13.00
N ALA A 95 -14.20 -0.73 12.57
CA ALA A 95 -15.62 -0.93 12.37
C ALA A 95 -16.42 -0.83 13.69
N ALA A 96 -15.93 -1.43 14.76
CA ALA A 96 -16.60 -1.46 16.08
C ALA A 96 -16.84 -0.06 16.68
N GLN A 97 -16.19 0.98 16.17
CA GLN A 97 -16.36 2.37 16.61
C GLN A 97 -17.51 3.10 15.89
N ASN A 98 -18.23 2.42 14.99
CA ASN A 98 -19.30 2.98 14.16
C ASN A 98 -20.67 2.41 14.52
N THR A 99 -21.74 3.05 14.07
CA THR A 99 -23.12 2.61 14.35
C THR A 99 -23.52 1.39 13.53
N ARG A 100 -22.94 1.24 12.35
CA ARG A 100 -23.15 0.13 11.40
C ARG A 100 -21.82 -0.56 11.04
N PRO A 101 -21.22 -1.30 11.99
CA PRO A 101 -19.95 -1.98 11.75
C PRO A 101 -20.03 -3.08 10.68
N ASP A 102 -21.22 -3.61 10.44
CA ASP A 102 -21.55 -4.68 9.51
C ASP A 102 -21.31 -4.32 8.03
N ARG A 103 -21.32 -3.02 7.69
CA ARG A 103 -21.09 -2.49 6.33
C ARG A 103 -19.65 -2.05 6.04
N ILE A 104 -18.75 -2.24 6.99
CA ILE A 104 -17.36 -1.85 6.85
C ILE A 104 -16.51 -3.06 6.40
N VAL A 105 -15.67 -2.85 5.39
CA VAL A 105 -14.82 -3.86 4.76
C VAL A 105 -13.46 -3.28 4.42
N GLY A 106 -12.39 -4.08 4.47
CA GLY A 106 -11.06 -3.66 4.09
C GLY A 106 -10.75 -3.91 2.60
N MET A 107 -9.98 -3.02 2.00
CA MET A 107 -9.31 -3.28 0.72
C MET A 107 -7.86 -2.79 0.81
N HIS A 108 -6.91 -3.71 0.69
CA HIS A 108 -5.51 -3.37 0.69
C HIS A 108 -4.98 -3.30 -0.75
N PHE A 109 -4.81 -2.08 -1.23
CA PHE A 109 -4.25 -1.81 -2.55
C PHE A 109 -2.73 -1.83 -2.50
N LEU A 110 -2.12 -2.71 -3.27
CA LEU A 110 -0.67 -2.81 -3.37
C LEU A 110 -0.13 -1.74 -4.32
N TYR A 111 0.97 -1.11 -3.91
CA TYR A 111 1.63 -0.08 -4.72
C TYR A 111 2.56 -0.69 -5.80
N PRO A 112 2.64 -0.09 -7.01
CA PRO A 112 1.83 1.01 -7.55
C PRO A 112 0.40 0.58 -7.90
N VAL A 113 -0.60 1.33 -7.41
CA VAL A 113 -2.01 0.93 -7.51
C VAL A 113 -2.47 0.75 -8.96
N THR A 114 -2.01 1.60 -9.88
CA THR A 114 -2.44 1.58 -11.28
C THR A 114 -1.97 0.34 -12.03
N THR A 115 -0.78 -0.15 -11.77
CA THR A 115 -0.15 -1.27 -12.49
C THR A 115 -0.29 -2.61 -11.77
N THR A 116 -0.48 -2.60 -10.44
CA THR A 116 -0.65 -3.84 -9.67
C THR A 116 -2.03 -4.42 -9.91
N ARG A 117 -2.08 -5.65 -10.38
CA ARG A 117 -3.32 -6.32 -10.79
C ARG A 117 -4.15 -6.86 -9.63
N VAL A 118 -3.57 -7.05 -8.46
CA VAL A 118 -4.24 -7.63 -7.29
C VAL A 118 -4.65 -6.58 -6.28
N VAL A 119 -5.72 -6.86 -5.53
CA VAL A 119 -6.14 -6.15 -4.32
C VAL A 119 -6.61 -7.19 -3.30
N GLU A 120 -6.17 -7.07 -2.07
CA GLU A 120 -6.68 -7.92 -0.99
C GLU A 120 -7.97 -7.33 -0.46
N VAL A 121 -9.07 -8.09 -0.57
CA VAL A 121 -10.36 -7.73 0.01
C VAL A 121 -10.45 -8.40 1.37
N VAL A 122 -10.44 -7.60 2.42
CA VAL A 122 -10.28 -8.05 3.80
C VAL A 122 -11.61 -8.03 4.52
N ARG A 123 -12.06 -9.21 4.94
CA ARG A 123 -13.26 -9.35 5.74
C ARG A 123 -12.92 -9.18 7.21
N GLY A 124 -13.45 -8.11 7.83
CA GLY A 124 -13.44 -7.94 9.27
C GLY A 124 -14.45 -8.87 9.95
N GLN A 125 -14.32 -9.04 11.25
CA GLN A 125 -15.18 -9.96 12.05
C GLN A 125 -16.67 -9.59 11.98
N LEU A 126 -16.98 -8.30 11.80
CA LEU A 126 -18.35 -7.78 11.77
C LEU A 126 -18.90 -7.59 10.35
N THR A 127 -18.05 -7.71 9.31
CA THR A 127 -18.43 -7.51 7.91
C THR A 127 -19.42 -8.58 7.44
N THR A 128 -20.58 -8.17 6.90
CA THR A 128 -21.55 -9.11 6.33
C THR A 128 -21.10 -9.74 5.03
N ASP A 129 -21.68 -10.88 4.67
CA ASP A 129 -21.40 -11.56 3.38
C ASP A 129 -21.77 -10.69 2.19
N GLU A 130 -22.87 -9.94 2.28
CA GLU A 130 -23.34 -9.02 1.25
C GLU A 130 -22.31 -7.92 0.97
N VAL A 131 -21.87 -7.21 2.02
CA VAL A 131 -20.90 -6.12 1.92
C VAL A 131 -19.56 -6.65 1.39
N TYR A 132 -19.13 -7.80 1.88
CA TYR A 132 -17.93 -8.47 1.38
C TYR A 132 -18.04 -8.83 -0.11
N GLY A 133 -19.18 -9.37 -0.54
CA GLY A 133 -19.48 -9.65 -1.94
C GLY A 133 -19.41 -8.40 -2.82
N ARG A 134 -20.05 -7.30 -2.39
CA ARG A 134 -20.01 -6.01 -3.09
C ARG A 134 -18.58 -5.44 -3.22
N ALA A 135 -17.74 -5.56 -2.20
CA ALA A 135 -16.35 -5.14 -2.26
C ALA A 135 -15.53 -5.98 -3.27
N ILE A 136 -15.79 -7.29 -3.36
CA ILE A 136 -15.18 -8.18 -4.37
C ILE A 136 -15.61 -7.77 -5.78
N GLU A 137 -16.88 -7.47 -5.99
CA GLU A 137 -17.39 -6.99 -7.28
C GLU A 137 -16.77 -5.64 -7.65
N PHE A 138 -16.70 -4.71 -6.70
CA PHE A 138 -16.04 -3.44 -6.91
C PHE A 138 -14.57 -3.61 -7.33
N ALA A 139 -13.81 -4.51 -6.69
CA ALA A 139 -12.45 -4.81 -7.10
C ALA A 139 -12.37 -5.29 -8.57
N ARG A 140 -13.31 -6.13 -8.99
CA ARG A 140 -13.41 -6.60 -10.39
C ARG A 140 -13.76 -5.48 -11.36
N LEU A 141 -14.67 -4.58 -10.99
CA LEU A 141 -15.01 -3.38 -11.79
C LEU A 141 -13.81 -2.48 -12.00
N LEU A 142 -12.88 -2.41 -11.03
CA LEU A 142 -11.59 -1.71 -11.16
C LEU A 142 -10.57 -2.48 -12.03
N GLY A 143 -10.93 -3.62 -12.63
CA GLY A 143 -10.01 -4.48 -13.39
C GLY A 143 -8.99 -5.20 -12.52
N LYS A 144 -9.22 -5.30 -11.21
CA LYS A 144 -8.34 -5.99 -10.27
C LYS A 144 -8.75 -7.44 -10.03
N VAL A 145 -7.80 -8.25 -9.65
CA VAL A 145 -8.03 -9.60 -9.15
C VAL A 145 -8.18 -9.53 -7.63
N PRO A 146 -9.40 -9.76 -7.08
CA PRO A 146 -9.59 -9.73 -5.63
C PRO A 146 -9.02 -10.99 -4.98
N ILE A 147 -8.13 -10.81 -4.03
CA ILE A 147 -7.68 -11.87 -3.13
C ILE A 147 -8.56 -11.82 -1.89
N LYS A 148 -9.25 -12.91 -1.61
CA LYS A 148 -10.14 -13.03 -0.45
C LYS A 148 -9.34 -13.26 0.81
N VAL A 149 -9.48 -12.36 1.77
CA VAL A 149 -8.71 -12.38 3.02
C VAL A 149 -9.65 -12.29 4.22
N PHE A 150 -9.45 -13.15 5.22
CA PHE A 150 -9.96 -12.93 6.57
C PHE A 150 -8.96 -12.08 7.33
N GLU A 151 -9.48 -11.17 8.13
CA GLU A 151 -8.66 -10.23 8.86
C GLU A 151 -7.67 -10.93 9.80
N MET A 152 -6.40 -10.66 9.57
CA MET A 152 -5.27 -10.98 10.44
C MET A 152 -4.18 -9.93 10.22
N PRO A 153 -3.35 -9.58 11.21
CA PRO A 153 -2.30 -8.60 11.04
C PRO A 153 -1.40 -8.87 9.83
N GLY A 154 -1.30 -7.87 8.94
CA GLY A 154 -0.50 -7.93 7.70
C GLY A 154 -1.15 -8.69 6.54
N PHE A 155 -2.40 -9.17 6.70
CA PHE A 155 -3.17 -9.86 5.66
C PHE A 155 -2.39 -11.03 5.03
N VAL A 156 -2.32 -11.15 3.70
CA VAL A 156 -1.52 -12.17 3.03
C VAL A 156 -0.17 -11.63 2.60
N THR A 157 -0.17 -10.57 1.79
CA THR A 157 1.06 -10.11 1.12
C THR A 157 2.06 -9.52 2.09
N THR A 158 1.65 -8.62 2.96
CA THR A 158 2.51 -7.99 3.97
C THR A 158 3.04 -9.03 4.97
N ARG A 159 2.17 -9.96 5.40
CA ARG A 159 2.51 -11.03 6.35
C ARG A 159 3.58 -11.99 5.81
N VAL A 160 3.61 -12.23 4.49
CA VAL A 160 4.60 -13.12 3.85
C VAL A 160 5.88 -12.37 3.49
N VAL A 161 5.75 -11.17 2.93
CA VAL A 161 6.88 -10.42 2.36
C VAL A 161 7.76 -9.79 3.45
N LEU A 162 7.18 -9.29 4.54
CA LEU A 162 7.98 -8.64 5.58
C LEU A 162 8.97 -9.57 6.30
N PRO A 163 8.62 -10.81 6.70
CA PRO A 163 9.60 -11.76 7.24
C PRO A 163 10.72 -12.10 6.23
N LEU A 164 10.40 -12.25 4.95
CA LEU A 164 11.39 -12.48 3.90
C LEU A 164 12.41 -11.34 3.83
N ILE A 165 11.93 -10.09 3.83
CA ILE A 165 12.79 -8.91 3.81
C ILE A 165 13.60 -8.82 5.09
N ASN A 166 12.97 -9.04 6.23
CA ASN A 166 13.64 -8.99 7.54
C ASN A 166 14.77 -10.02 7.63
N GLU A 167 14.54 -11.24 7.11
CA GLU A 167 15.56 -12.27 7.04
C GLU A 167 16.70 -11.89 6.08
N ALA A 168 16.39 -11.34 4.90
CA ALA A 168 17.39 -10.82 3.98
C ALA A 168 18.30 -9.76 4.64
N ILE A 169 17.71 -8.89 5.49
CA ILE A 169 18.47 -7.90 6.28
C ILE A 169 19.34 -8.58 7.34
N HIS A 170 18.89 -9.67 7.98
CA HIS A 170 19.69 -10.46 8.91
C HIS A 170 20.90 -11.10 8.23
N VAL A 171 20.72 -11.68 7.04
CA VAL A 171 21.83 -12.23 6.21
C VAL A 171 22.92 -11.20 5.99
N VAL A 172 22.57 -9.96 5.64
CA VAL A 172 23.53 -8.86 5.51
C VAL A 172 24.16 -8.47 6.85
N MET A 173 23.35 -8.37 7.91
CA MET A 173 23.84 -7.97 9.23
C MET A 173 24.84 -8.98 9.81
N GLU A 174 24.65 -10.26 9.53
CA GLU A 174 25.47 -11.37 9.99
C GLU A 174 26.73 -11.58 9.13
N GLY A 175 26.85 -10.82 8.02
CA GLY A 175 28.00 -10.88 7.11
C GLY A 175 28.04 -12.16 6.26
N VAL A 176 26.90 -12.81 6.05
CA VAL A 176 26.81 -14.01 5.20
C VAL A 176 27.03 -13.64 3.72
N ALA A 177 26.44 -12.53 3.29
CA ALA A 177 26.61 -11.97 1.94
C ALA A 177 26.33 -10.46 1.94
N ASP A 178 26.85 -9.76 0.93
CA ASP A 178 26.54 -8.36 0.70
C ASP A 178 25.11 -8.18 0.16
N ALA A 179 24.54 -6.99 0.34
CA ALA A 179 23.18 -6.70 -0.06
C ALA A 179 22.91 -6.98 -1.56
N ALA A 180 23.89 -6.69 -2.41
CA ALA A 180 23.75 -6.93 -3.85
C ALA A 180 23.70 -8.43 -4.18
N GLU A 181 24.49 -9.23 -3.48
CA GLU A 181 24.54 -10.69 -3.68
C GLU A 181 23.28 -11.38 -3.13
N VAL A 182 22.73 -10.91 -1.99
CA VAL A 182 21.45 -11.39 -1.45
C VAL A 182 20.33 -11.17 -2.48
N ASP A 183 20.22 -9.97 -3.02
CA ASP A 183 19.20 -9.65 -4.01
C ASP A 183 19.41 -10.45 -5.31
N LEU A 184 20.67 -10.58 -5.78
CA LEU A 184 20.99 -11.33 -6.98
C LEU A 184 20.64 -12.81 -6.84
N ALA A 185 20.96 -13.42 -5.70
CA ALA A 185 20.64 -14.82 -5.42
C ALA A 185 19.14 -15.11 -5.51
N LEU A 186 18.28 -14.24 -4.95
CA LEU A 186 16.84 -14.40 -5.00
C LEU A 186 16.27 -14.08 -6.39
N LYS A 187 16.82 -13.11 -7.10
CA LYS A 187 16.41 -12.78 -8.47
C LYS A 187 16.69 -13.92 -9.44
N LEU A 188 17.91 -14.47 -9.40
CA LEU A 188 18.34 -15.52 -10.33
C LEU A 188 17.92 -16.93 -9.89
N GLY A 189 17.93 -17.19 -8.58
CA GLY A 189 17.60 -18.51 -8.04
C GLY A 189 16.11 -18.80 -7.93
N TYR A 190 15.28 -17.76 -7.75
CA TYR A 190 13.84 -17.91 -7.50
C TYR A 190 12.95 -17.02 -8.40
N ASP A 191 13.50 -16.46 -9.46
CA ASP A 191 12.76 -15.61 -10.44
C ASP A 191 12.07 -14.37 -9.84
N PHE A 192 12.62 -13.79 -8.78
CA PHE A 192 12.11 -12.55 -8.25
C PHE A 192 12.37 -11.41 -9.24
N THR A 193 11.36 -10.62 -9.55
CA THR A 193 11.50 -9.45 -10.44
C THR A 193 12.35 -8.33 -9.84
N SER A 194 12.37 -8.23 -8.52
CA SER A 194 13.21 -7.32 -7.73
C SER A 194 13.71 -8.07 -6.49
N GLY A 195 14.94 -7.82 -6.08
CA GLY A 195 15.44 -8.39 -4.82
C GLY A 195 14.74 -7.78 -3.60
N PRO A 196 14.70 -8.50 -2.47
CA PRO A 196 14.01 -8.05 -1.26
C PRO A 196 14.56 -6.75 -0.67
N LEU A 197 15.87 -6.51 -0.78
CA LEU A 197 16.51 -5.31 -0.23
C LEU A 197 16.30 -4.09 -1.14
N GLU A 198 16.35 -4.26 -2.47
CA GLU A 198 15.96 -3.20 -3.41
C GLU A 198 14.47 -2.86 -3.27
N TRP A 199 13.62 -3.87 -3.06
CA TRP A 199 12.20 -3.63 -2.80
C TRP A 199 11.99 -2.84 -1.50
N ALA A 200 12.72 -3.19 -0.43
CA ALA A 200 12.67 -2.46 0.85
C ALA A 200 13.09 -0.99 0.70
N ASP A 201 14.18 -0.73 -0.04
CA ASP A 201 14.66 0.62 -0.33
C ASP A 201 13.65 1.45 -1.13
N ARG A 202 13.00 0.85 -2.14
CA ARG A 202 11.95 1.51 -2.94
C ARG A 202 10.69 1.79 -2.14
N THR A 203 10.33 0.90 -1.22
CA THR A 203 9.20 1.07 -0.31
C THR A 203 9.47 2.15 0.73
N GLY A 204 10.72 2.27 1.17
CA GLY A 204 11.21 3.10 2.25
C GLY A 204 11.42 2.30 3.53
N LEU A 205 12.67 2.29 4.02
CA LEU A 205 13.08 1.49 5.18
C LEU A 205 12.35 1.87 6.47
N ASP A 206 11.97 3.13 6.63
CA ASP A 206 11.13 3.60 7.73
C ASP A 206 9.73 2.98 7.70
N ARG A 207 9.12 2.85 6.51
CA ARG A 207 7.83 2.20 6.34
C ARG A 207 7.92 0.71 6.64
N VAL A 208 8.96 0.03 6.12
CA VAL A 208 9.22 -1.39 6.42
C VAL A 208 9.41 -1.62 7.93
N LEU A 209 10.18 -0.73 8.59
CA LEU A 209 10.37 -0.77 10.04
C LEU A 209 9.05 -0.63 10.78
N ASN A 210 8.22 0.36 10.43
CA ASN A 210 6.94 0.60 11.07
C ASN A 210 5.99 -0.59 10.90
N TRP A 211 5.91 -1.18 9.72
CA TRP A 211 5.09 -2.38 9.47
C TRP A 211 5.55 -3.58 10.30
N LEU A 212 6.86 -3.85 10.35
CA LEU A 212 7.39 -4.94 11.19
C LEU A 212 7.12 -4.70 12.67
N GLN A 213 7.28 -3.47 13.16
CA GLN A 213 6.99 -3.11 14.55
C GLN A 213 5.50 -3.32 14.88
N HIS A 214 4.62 -2.87 14.00
CA HIS A 214 3.17 -3.04 14.18
C HIS A 214 2.78 -4.52 14.21
N LEU A 215 3.24 -5.32 13.24
CA LEU A 215 2.97 -6.76 13.22
C LEU A 215 3.54 -7.48 14.45
N TYR A 216 4.71 -7.06 14.93
CA TYR A 216 5.29 -7.62 16.13
C TYR A 216 4.48 -7.28 17.40
N GLN A 217 4.00 -6.04 17.50
CA GLN A 217 3.15 -5.59 18.61
C GLN A 217 1.82 -6.32 18.63
N GLU A 218 1.17 -6.47 17.46
CA GLU A 218 -0.13 -7.13 17.36
C GLU A 218 -0.08 -8.65 17.58
N SER A 219 0.99 -9.31 17.10
CA SER A 219 1.04 -10.78 17.10
C SER A 219 1.95 -11.38 18.17
N GLY A 220 2.92 -10.63 18.70
CA GLY A 220 3.98 -11.15 19.56
C GLY A 220 4.97 -12.11 18.88
N GLU A 221 4.81 -12.36 17.59
CA GLU A 221 5.56 -13.36 16.84
C GLU A 221 7.00 -12.90 16.54
N PRO A 222 8.03 -13.66 16.98
CA PRO A 222 9.44 -13.26 16.81
C PRO A 222 9.87 -12.99 15.37
N ARG A 223 9.23 -13.64 14.38
CA ARG A 223 9.52 -13.44 12.95
C ARG A 223 9.29 -12.01 12.45
N PHE A 224 8.47 -11.23 13.15
CA PHE A 224 8.22 -9.81 12.84
C PHE A 224 9.11 -8.86 13.66
N ARG A 225 9.96 -9.36 14.55
CA ARG A 225 10.88 -8.52 15.30
C ARG A 225 11.88 -7.87 14.35
N PRO A 226 11.89 -6.51 14.22
CA PRO A 226 12.74 -5.86 13.24
C PRO A 226 14.23 -6.09 13.49
N CYS A 227 14.95 -6.42 12.42
CA CYS A 227 16.41 -6.56 12.43
C CYS A 227 17.09 -5.30 12.99
N PRO A 228 18.09 -5.44 13.87
CA PRO A 228 18.85 -4.28 14.39
C PRO A 228 19.49 -3.42 13.31
N LEU A 229 19.93 -3.98 12.20
CA LEU A 229 20.50 -3.25 11.07
C LEU A 229 19.46 -2.30 10.45
N LEU A 230 18.21 -2.76 10.24
CA LEU A 230 17.13 -1.91 9.74
C LEU A 230 16.91 -0.68 10.65
N LYS A 231 16.86 -0.90 11.96
CA LYS A 231 16.72 0.20 12.92
C LYS A 231 17.87 1.19 12.85
N ARG A 232 19.11 0.71 12.64
CA ARG A 232 20.31 1.57 12.49
C ARG A 232 20.23 2.43 11.24
N LEU A 233 19.86 1.83 10.08
CA LEU A 233 19.72 2.55 8.81
C LEU A 233 18.67 3.65 8.93
N VAL A 234 17.49 3.33 9.48
CA VAL A 234 16.41 4.32 9.65
C VAL A 234 16.84 5.47 10.56
N ARG A 235 17.48 5.19 11.70
CA ARG A 235 18.01 6.24 12.61
C ARG A 235 19.08 7.12 11.95
N ALA A 236 19.83 6.56 11.00
CA ALA A 236 20.83 7.30 10.23
C ALA A 236 20.24 8.14 9.09
N GLY A 237 18.91 8.09 8.88
CA GLY A 237 18.25 8.78 7.76
C GLY A 237 18.46 8.10 6.40
N LEU A 238 19.01 6.90 6.38
CA LEU A 238 19.23 6.09 5.18
C LEU A 238 17.94 5.32 4.88
N LEU A 239 16.97 6.01 4.25
CA LEU A 239 15.60 5.51 4.10
C LEU A 239 15.33 4.85 2.74
N GLY A 240 16.37 4.60 1.94
CA GLY A 240 16.27 4.01 0.61
C GLY A 240 16.16 5.04 -0.51
N ALA A 241 15.48 4.68 -1.59
CA ALA A 241 15.41 5.47 -2.82
C ALA A 241 14.89 6.91 -2.62
N LYS A 242 14.05 7.16 -1.63
CA LYS A 242 13.51 8.50 -1.36
C LYS A 242 14.52 9.48 -0.75
N THR A 243 15.61 8.97 -0.16
CA THR A 243 16.72 9.76 0.40
C THR A 243 18.02 9.58 -0.39
N GLY A 244 17.97 8.92 -1.55
CA GLY A 244 19.10 8.63 -2.40
C GLY A 244 19.99 7.48 -1.91
N ARG A 245 19.74 6.95 -0.68
CA ARG A 245 20.56 5.88 -0.10
C ARG A 245 19.79 5.05 0.94
N GLY A 246 20.01 3.73 0.88
CA GLY A 246 19.55 2.74 1.85
C GLY A 246 20.55 1.59 1.85
N PHE A 247 20.11 0.38 1.52
CA PHE A 247 21.02 -0.73 1.20
C PHE A 247 21.80 -0.45 -0.08
N PHE A 248 21.20 0.30 -0.99
CA PHE A 248 21.75 0.70 -2.28
C PHE A 248 21.81 2.21 -2.43
N SER A 249 22.49 2.67 -3.50
CA SER A 249 22.56 4.08 -3.90
C SER A 249 21.59 4.34 -5.06
N TYR A 250 20.99 5.53 -5.06
CA TYR A 250 19.96 5.93 -6.04
C TYR A 250 20.25 7.34 -6.57
N ASP A 251 19.97 7.56 -7.85
CA ASP A 251 19.99 8.88 -8.48
C ASP A 251 18.72 9.70 -8.14
N GLU A 252 18.65 10.94 -8.65
CA GLU A 252 17.47 11.82 -8.47
C GLU A 252 16.18 11.22 -9.06
N GLY A 253 16.30 10.40 -10.11
CA GLY A 253 15.19 9.63 -10.70
C GLY A 253 14.80 8.38 -9.90
N ARG A 254 15.45 8.14 -8.76
CA ARG A 254 15.31 6.96 -7.90
C ARG A 254 15.68 5.64 -8.59
N HIS A 255 16.60 5.69 -9.59
CA HIS A 255 17.17 4.51 -10.19
C HIS A 255 18.41 4.07 -9.42
N ARG A 256 18.53 2.76 -9.19
CA ARG A 256 19.67 2.19 -8.51
C ARG A 256 20.95 2.36 -9.37
N THR A 257 22.02 2.87 -8.76
CA THR A 257 23.28 3.22 -9.43
C THR A 257 24.41 2.21 -9.22
N ASP A 258 24.33 1.37 -8.19
CA ASP A 258 25.36 0.42 -7.75
C ASP A 258 25.00 -1.04 -8.10
N ARG A 259 24.64 -1.32 -9.36
CA ARG A 259 24.27 -2.66 -9.82
C ARG A 259 25.48 -3.53 -10.09
N LEU A 260 25.40 -4.82 -9.73
CA LEU A 260 26.37 -5.82 -10.17
C LEU A 260 26.26 -6.04 -11.69
N PRO A 261 27.36 -6.46 -12.36
CA PRO A 261 27.37 -6.72 -13.82
C PRO A 261 26.27 -7.69 -14.26
N ASP A 262 25.98 -8.70 -13.44
CA ASP A 262 25.00 -9.75 -13.72
C ASP A 262 23.57 -9.38 -13.30
N ASP A 263 23.38 -8.22 -12.65
CA ASP A 263 22.07 -7.68 -12.24
C ASP A 263 21.38 -6.91 -13.38
N ARG A 264 21.43 -7.42 -14.59
CA ARG A 264 20.73 -6.83 -15.74
C ARG A 264 19.26 -7.22 -15.70
N PRO A 265 18.34 -6.28 -16.00
CA PRO A 265 16.95 -6.66 -16.19
C PRO A 265 16.86 -7.67 -17.34
N ARG A 266 16.12 -8.79 -17.12
CA ARG A 266 15.81 -9.71 -18.22
C ARG A 266 15.08 -8.89 -19.28
N MET A 267 15.63 -8.86 -20.49
CA MET A 267 14.91 -8.28 -21.63
C MET A 267 13.67 -9.15 -21.85
N ALA A 268 12.48 -8.51 -21.76
CA ALA A 268 11.19 -9.15 -21.99
C ALA A 268 11.02 -9.50 -23.47
#